data_dec6b35d9120e3abc587819c28feb7d3
#
_entry.id   dec6b35d9120e3abc587819c28feb7d3
#
_cell.length_a   1.000
_cell.length_b   1.000
_cell.length_c   1.000
_cell.angle_alpha   90.00
_cell.angle_beta   90.00
_cell.angle_gamma   90.00
#
_symmetry.space_group_name_H-M   'P 1'
#
loop_
_entity.id
_entity.type
_entity.pdbx_description
1 polymer ?
#
loop_
_entity_poly.entity_id
_entity_poly.type
_entity_poly.pdbx_seq_one_letter_code
_entity_poly.pdbx_strand_id
1 'polypeptide(L)'
;MAENLFLPDTKNRKDLYEALVPQIQALIAPESDLIANLANISAALRQTFNFFWVGFFLDNQQGELVLGPFQGPIACTRIRYDRGVCGHCFSTQQTVMVADVEAFPGHIACNSDSKSEIVVPLFDSKGKI
;
A
#
# COMPACT_ATOMS: atom_id res chain seq x y z
N MET A 1 -4.53 5.76 -23.27
CA MET A 1 -5.47 6.81 -22.84
C MET A 1 -5.69 6.67 -21.35
N ALA A 2 -5.58 7.76 -20.61
CA ALA A 2 -5.81 7.72 -19.17
C ALA A 2 -7.29 7.60 -18.86
N GLU A 3 -7.63 6.84 -17.83
CA GLU A 3 -9.00 6.68 -17.39
C GLU A 3 -9.25 7.51 -16.13
N ASN A 4 -10.48 7.99 -15.98
CA ASN A 4 -10.89 8.74 -14.81
C ASN A 4 -11.71 7.86 -13.87
N LEU A 5 -11.56 8.10 -12.57
CA LEU A 5 -12.39 7.44 -11.56
C LEU A 5 -13.75 8.13 -11.45
N PHE A 6 -14.79 7.32 -11.27
CA PHE A 6 -16.15 7.80 -11.02
C PHE A 6 -16.52 7.43 -9.58
N LEU A 7 -16.45 8.40 -8.68
CA LEU A 7 -16.69 8.19 -7.26
C LEU A 7 -17.99 8.87 -6.82
N PRO A 8 -18.76 8.25 -5.90
CA PRO A 8 -19.96 8.89 -5.35
C PRO A 8 -19.58 10.08 -4.48
N ASP A 9 -20.46 11.07 -4.41
CA ASP A 9 -20.31 12.22 -3.52
C ASP A 9 -20.71 11.83 -2.10
N THR A 10 -19.76 11.18 -1.41
CA THR A 10 -19.96 10.69 -0.04
C THR A 10 -18.64 10.72 0.72
N LYS A 11 -18.72 10.86 2.04
CA LYS A 11 -17.58 10.70 2.95
C LYS A 11 -17.52 9.32 3.58
N ASN A 12 -18.49 8.45 3.29
CA ASN A 12 -18.52 7.09 3.82
C ASN A 12 -17.48 6.23 3.11
N ARG A 13 -16.48 5.75 3.85
CA ARG A 13 -15.38 4.97 3.29
C ARG A 13 -15.84 3.65 2.67
N LYS A 14 -16.82 3.00 3.27
CA LYS A 14 -17.36 1.75 2.71
C LYS A 14 -17.92 1.97 1.31
N ASP A 15 -18.72 3.03 1.12
CA ASP A 15 -19.27 3.37 -0.18
C ASP A 15 -18.19 3.68 -1.20
N LEU A 16 -17.14 4.39 -0.78
CA LEU A 16 -15.99 4.71 -1.64
C LEU A 16 -15.23 3.44 -2.03
N TYR A 17 -14.98 2.52 -1.11
CA TYR A 17 -14.34 1.24 -1.44
C TYR A 17 -15.19 0.39 -2.38
N GLU A 18 -16.50 0.31 -2.14
CA GLU A 18 -17.39 -0.45 -2.99
C GLU A 18 -17.43 0.09 -4.42
N ALA A 19 -17.34 1.41 -4.59
CA ALA A 19 -17.26 2.03 -5.91
C ALA A 19 -15.88 1.87 -6.55
N LEU A 20 -14.82 1.95 -5.75
CA LEU A 20 -13.43 1.97 -6.25
C LEU A 20 -12.93 0.60 -6.69
N VAL A 21 -13.23 -0.46 -5.93
CA VAL A 21 -12.65 -1.80 -6.18
C VAL A 21 -12.93 -2.30 -7.60
N PRO A 22 -14.18 -2.26 -8.13
CA PRO A 22 -14.43 -2.68 -9.51
C PRO A 22 -13.66 -1.84 -10.54
N GLN A 23 -13.46 -0.55 -10.27
CA GLN A 23 -12.73 0.34 -11.18
C GLN A 23 -11.24 0.01 -11.19
N ILE A 24 -10.65 -0.30 -10.04
CA ILE A 24 -9.27 -0.78 -9.96
C ILE A 24 -9.12 -2.10 -10.70
N GLN A 25 -10.04 -3.05 -10.50
CA GLN A 25 -10.01 -4.33 -11.20
C GLN A 25 -10.03 -4.14 -12.72
N ALA A 26 -10.89 -3.25 -13.22
CA ALA A 26 -10.98 -2.94 -14.64
C ALA A 26 -9.71 -2.25 -15.16
N LEU A 27 -9.10 -1.40 -14.35
CA LEU A 27 -7.89 -0.67 -14.71
C LEU A 27 -6.68 -1.58 -14.89
N ILE A 28 -6.52 -2.57 -14.02
CA ILE A 28 -5.36 -3.47 -14.05
C ILE A 28 -5.57 -4.72 -14.91
N ALA A 29 -6.81 -5.07 -15.25
CA ALA A 29 -7.11 -6.30 -15.97
C ALA A 29 -6.38 -6.43 -17.33
N PRO A 30 -6.29 -5.36 -18.17
CA PRO A 30 -5.61 -5.45 -19.46
C PRO A 30 -4.10 -5.28 -19.37
N GLU A 31 -3.55 -4.92 -18.21
CA GLU A 31 -2.12 -4.62 -18.06
C GLU A 31 -1.41 -5.73 -17.27
N SER A 32 -0.33 -6.24 -17.83
CA SER A 32 0.46 -7.31 -17.19
C SER A 32 1.69 -6.78 -16.45
N ASP A 33 2.06 -5.51 -16.64
CA ASP A 33 3.23 -4.95 -15.97
C ASP A 33 2.93 -4.63 -14.52
N LEU A 34 3.68 -5.27 -13.62
CA LEU A 34 3.46 -5.11 -12.17
C LEU A 34 3.67 -3.67 -11.71
N ILE A 35 4.75 -3.03 -12.16
CA ILE A 35 5.09 -1.67 -11.70
C ILE A 35 4.01 -0.68 -12.17
N ALA A 36 3.57 -0.79 -13.42
CA ALA A 36 2.51 0.06 -13.96
C ALA A 36 1.21 -0.10 -13.16
N ASN A 37 0.84 -1.33 -12.84
CA ASN A 37 -0.36 -1.62 -12.06
C ASN A 37 -0.26 -1.07 -10.63
N LEU A 38 0.87 -1.28 -9.96
CA LEU A 38 1.06 -0.77 -8.60
C LEU A 38 1.06 0.76 -8.57
N ALA A 39 1.63 1.41 -9.60
CA ALA A 39 1.62 2.86 -9.72
C ALA A 39 0.18 3.39 -9.84
N ASN A 40 -0.64 2.78 -10.69
CA ASN A 40 -2.03 3.21 -10.88
C ASN A 40 -2.91 2.89 -9.68
N ILE A 41 -2.68 1.77 -8.99
CA ILE A 41 -3.39 1.47 -7.75
C ILE A 41 -3.06 2.52 -6.68
N SER A 42 -1.78 2.89 -6.54
CA SER A 42 -1.37 3.94 -5.60
C SER A 42 -2.06 5.26 -5.91
N ALA A 43 -2.10 5.64 -7.18
CA ALA A 43 -2.76 6.87 -7.62
C ALA A 43 -4.27 6.83 -7.33
N ALA A 44 -4.94 5.72 -7.64
CA ALA A 44 -6.38 5.57 -7.40
C ALA A 44 -6.73 5.68 -5.92
N LEU A 45 -5.97 5.03 -5.06
CA LEU A 45 -6.17 5.10 -3.61
C LEU A 45 -5.92 6.50 -3.07
N ARG A 46 -4.86 7.16 -3.54
CA ARG A 46 -4.55 8.53 -3.13
C ARG A 46 -5.64 9.52 -3.55
N GLN A 47 -6.12 9.44 -4.79
CA GLN A 47 -7.19 10.30 -5.29
C GLN A 47 -8.50 10.09 -4.53
N THR A 48 -8.81 8.85 -4.16
CA THR A 48 -10.07 8.51 -3.51
C THR A 48 -10.09 8.94 -2.04
N PHE A 49 -9.02 8.65 -1.29
CA PHE A 49 -9.00 8.80 0.17
C PHE A 49 -8.09 9.91 0.68
N ASN A 50 -7.27 10.47 -0.19
CA ASN A 50 -6.29 11.50 0.18
C ASN A 50 -5.37 11.05 1.34
N PHE A 51 -4.95 9.79 1.33
CA PHE A 51 -4.03 9.27 2.33
C PHE A 51 -2.73 10.10 2.35
N PHE A 52 -2.15 10.27 3.52
CA PHE A 52 -0.85 10.91 3.66
C PHE A 52 0.21 10.18 2.83
N TRP A 53 0.22 8.85 2.90
CA TRP A 53 1.10 8.00 2.12
C TRP A 53 0.39 6.70 1.77
N VAL A 54 0.54 6.25 0.54
CA VAL A 54 0.04 4.96 0.08
C VAL A 54 0.99 4.39 -0.97
N GLY A 55 1.37 3.14 -0.82
CA GLY A 55 2.29 2.53 -1.77
C GLY A 55 2.64 1.10 -1.42
N PHE A 56 3.67 0.60 -2.07
CA PHE A 56 4.06 -0.80 -2.03
C PHE A 56 5.54 -0.95 -1.72
N PHE A 57 5.84 -1.92 -0.89
CA PHE A 57 7.20 -2.43 -0.70
C PHE A 57 7.29 -3.81 -1.31
N LEU A 58 8.35 -4.07 -2.07
CA LEU A 58 8.55 -5.30 -2.80
C LEU A 58 9.67 -6.11 -2.17
N ASP A 59 9.46 -7.42 -2.01
CA ASP A 59 10.47 -8.33 -1.49
C ASP A 59 11.60 -8.50 -2.52
N ASN A 60 12.85 -8.23 -2.11
CA ASN A 60 14.01 -8.45 -2.97
C ASN A 60 14.59 -9.86 -2.84
N GLN A 61 13.99 -10.72 -2.01
CA GLN A 61 14.46 -12.09 -1.74
C GLN A 61 15.89 -12.15 -1.18
N GLN A 62 16.36 -11.05 -0.60
CA GLN A 62 17.71 -10.91 -0.06
C GLN A 62 17.70 -10.29 1.35
N GLY A 63 16.61 -10.46 2.07
CA GLY A 63 16.48 -9.99 3.45
C GLY A 63 15.85 -8.63 3.61
N GLU A 64 15.42 -7.99 2.52
CA GLU A 64 14.88 -6.63 2.56
C GLU A 64 13.63 -6.46 1.71
N LEU A 65 12.76 -5.59 2.18
CA LEU A 65 11.68 -5.01 1.39
C LEU A 65 12.19 -3.71 0.77
N VAL A 66 11.96 -3.53 -0.53
CA VAL A 66 12.42 -2.36 -1.28
C VAL A 66 11.24 -1.52 -1.70
N LEU A 67 11.37 -0.20 -1.53
CA LEU A 67 10.33 0.74 -1.92
C LEU A 67 9.94 0.56 -3.39
N GLY A 68 8.66 0.36 -3.64
CA GLY A 68 8.06 0.30 -4.97
C GLY A 68 7.25 1.55 -5.26
N PRO A 69 6.30 1.48 -6.20
CA PRO A 69 5.45 2.63 -6.52
C PRO A 69 4.67 3.12 -5.32
N PHE A 70 4.61 4.45 -5.16
CA PHE A 70 3.89 5.08 -4.05
C PHE A 70 3.45 6.50 -4.40
N GLN A 71 2.57 7.03 -3.56
CA GLN A 71 2.12 8.42 -3.57
C GLN A 71 2.27 8.99 -2.17
N GLY A 72 2.91 10.14 -2.05
CA GLY A 72 3.10 10.81 -0.78
C GLY A 72 4.53 11.30 -0.57
N PRO A 73 4.91 11.66 0.67
CA PRO A 73 6.26 12.10 0.97
C PRO A 73 7.32 11.02 0.76
N ILE A 74 8.55 11.44 0.63
CA ILE A 74 9.71 10.55 0.53
C ILE A 74 9.68 9.51 1.65
N ALA A 75 9.97 8.26 1.31
CA ALA A 75 9.93 7.12 2.23
C ALA A 75 11.28 6.43 2.34
N CYS A 76 11.42 5.54 3.33
CA CYS A 76 12.58 4.66 3.42
C CYS A 76 12.65 3.79 2.16
N THR A 77 13.85 3.64 1.59
CA THR A 77 14.02 2.83 0.38
C THR A 77 14.14 1.34 0.68
N ARG A 78 14.61 0.98 1.88
CA ARG A 78 14.81 -0.41 2.26
C ARG A 78 14.37 -0.64 3.70
N ILE A 79 13.68 -1.76 3.93
CA ILE A 79 13.24 -2.18 5.24
C ILE A 79 13.61 -3.66 5.40
N ARG A 80 14.35 -3.99 6.46
CA ARG A 80 14.69 -5.37 6.75
C ARG A 80 13.44 -6.14 7.21
N TYR A 81 13.41 -7.45 6.93
CA TYR A 81 12.27 -8.31 7.26
C TYR A 81 11.90 -8.29 8.75
N ASP A 82 12.86 -8.02 9.63
CA ASP A 82 12.67 -8.02 11.07
C ASP A 82 12.37 -6.65 11.65
N ARG A 83 12.09 -5.64 10.81
CA ARG A 83 11.95 -4.25 11.24
C ARG A 83 10.60 -3.65 10.88
N GLY A 84 10.09 -2.84 11.82
CA GLY A 84 8.92 -2.00 11.60
C GLY A 84 7.64 -2.77 11.32
N VAL A 85 6.59 -2.04 10.98
CA VAL A 85 5.27 -2.60 10.68
C VAL A 85 5.31 -3.43 9.39
N CYS A 86 6.00 -2.92 8.36
CA CYS A 86 6.14 -3.66 7.10
C CYS A 86 6.87 -4.99 7.28
N GLY A 87 7.96 -5.00 8.04
CA GLY A 87 8.69 -6.25 8.33
C GLY A 87 7.84 -7.24 9.12
N HIS A 88 7.07 -6.75 10.08
CA HIS A 88 6.15 -7.58 10.85
C HIS A 88 5.06 -8.21 9.97
N CYS A 89 4.46 -7.42 9.10
CA CYS A 89 3.47 -7.90 8.13
C CYS A 89 4.08 -8.97 7.22
N PHE A 90 5.27 -8.72 6.68
CA PHE A 90 5.97 -9.68 5.81
C PHE A 90 6.24 -10.99 6.54
N SER A 91 6.77 -10.92 7.76
CA SER A 91 7.18 -12.10 8.53
C SER A 91 5.98 -12.93 8.96
N THR A 92 4.87 -12.30 9.35
CA THR A 92 3.67 -13.01 9.80
C THR A 92 2.72 -13.37 8.67
N GLN A 93 2.89 -12.74 7.49
CA GLN A 93 2.00 -12.88 6.34
C GLN A 93 0.54 -12.52 6.68
N GLN A 94 0.37 -11.56 7.57
CA GLN A 94 -0.94 -11.09 8.02
C GLN A 94 -1.02 -9.58 7.94
N THR A 95 -2.23 -9.07 7.72
CA THR A 95 -2.50 -7.64 7.79
C THR A 95 -2.20 -7.14 9.20
N VAL A 96 -1.47 -6.02 9.26
CA VAL A 96 -1.13 -5.35 10.52
C VAL A 96 -1.73 -3.95 10.50
N MET A 97 -2.60 -3.66 11.47
CA MET A 97 -3.19 -2.34 11.64
C MET A 97 -2.66 -1.70 12.91
N VAL A 98 -2.10 -0.50 12.78
CA VAL A 98 -1.48 0.22 13.88
C VAL A 98 -2.16 1.59 14.01
N ALA A 99 -2.95 1.76 15.07
CA ALA A 99 -3.67 3.01 15.31
C ALA A 99 -2.71 4.13 15.74
N ASP A 100 -1.64 3.79 16.44
CA ASP A 100 -0.60 4.73 16.89
C ASP A 100 0.77 4.10 16.64
N VAL A 101 1.49 4.64 15.65
CA VAL A 101 2.80 4.10 15.26
C VAL A 101 3.86 4.24 16.36
N GLU A 102 3.74 5.25 17.22
CA GLU A 102 4.69 5.46 18.32
C GLU A 102 4.58 4.34 19.38
N ALA A 103 3.42 3.69 19.48
CA ALA A 103 3.19 2.57 20.39
C ALA A 103 3.64 1.23 19.81
N PHE A 104 4.02 1.15 18.53
CA PHE A 104 4.44 -0.10 17.88
C PHE A 104 5.92 -0.38 18.17
N PRO A 105 6.25 -1.52 18.82
CA PRO A 105 7.65 -1.86 19.10
C PRO A 105 8.48 -2.00 17.82
N GLY A 106 9.60 -1.30 17.76
CA GLY A 106 10.50 -1.36 16.60
C GLY A 106 10.01 -0.59 15.38
N HIS A 107 9.05 0.32 15.55
CA HIS A 107 8.56 1.17 14.46
C HIS A 107 9.71 1.95 13.82
N ILE A 108 9.75 1.95 12.49
CA ILE A 108 10.70 2.74 11.71
C ILE A 108 10.00 4.01 11.26
N ALA A 109 10.43 5.15 11.79
CA ALA A 109 9.87 6.45 11.42
C ALA A 109 10.54 6.94 10.12
N CYS A 110 10.09 6.44 8.96
CA CYS A 110 10.53 6.95 7.66
C CYS A 110 10.03 8.37 7.44
N ASN A 111 8.93 8.75 8.08
CA ASN A 111 8.42 10.11 8.12
C ASN A 111 7.78 10.34 9.47
N SER A 112 8.21 11.39 10.18
CA SER A 112 7.72 11.72 11.52
C SER A 112 6.24 12.15 11.55
N ASP A 113 5.68 12.52 10.40
CA ASP A 113 4.27 12.93 10.31
C ASP A 113 3.30 11.74 10.18
N SER A 114 3.80 10.54 9.95
CA SER A 114 2.98 9.33 9.99
C SER A 114 2.49 9.07 11.41
N LYS A 115 1.19 8.81 11.58
CA LYS A 115 0.56 8.62 12.90
C LYS A 115 -0.05 7.26 13.08
N SER A 116 -0.62 6.72 12.02
CA SER A 116 -1.21 5.39 12.00
C SER A 116 -0.93 4.75 10.65
N GLU A 117 -0.94 3.43 10.61
CA GLU A 117 -0.75 2.73 9.34
C GLU A 117 -1.45 1.39 9.33
N ILE A 118 -1.75 0.92 8.13
CA ILE A 118 -2.17 -0.44 7.85
C ILE A 118 -1.25 -0.99 6.78
N VAL A 119 -0.75 -2.20 7.00
CA VAL A 119 0.09 -2.90 6.02
C VAL A 119 -0.58 -4.24 5.71
N VAL A 120 -0.80 -4.48 4.42
CA VAL A 120 -1.51 -5.66 3.93
C VAL A 120 -0.55 -6.50 3.10
N PRO A 121 -0.42 -7.82 3.38
CA PRO A 121 0.41 -8.66 2.55
C PRO A 121 -0.30 -8.94 1.22
N LEU A 122 0.46 -8.85 0.12
CA LEU A 122 -0.02 -9.23 -1.20
C LEU A 122 0.72 -10.48 -1.64
N PHE A 123 -0.03 -11.43 -2.21
CA PHE A 123 0.51 -12.71 -2.63
C PHE A 123 0.43 -12.86 -4.14
N ASP A 124 1.43 -13.51 -4.72
CA ASP A 124 1.37 -13.90 -6.12
C ASP A 124 0.42 -15.10 -6.32
N SER A 125 0.26 -15.54 -7.58
CA SER A 125 -0.62 -16.67 -7.92
C SER A 125 -0.17 -18.00 -7.29
N LYS A 126 1.07 -18.07 -6.77
CA LYS A 126 1.63 -19.24 -6.10
C LYS A 126 1.54 -19.14 -4.57
N GLY A 127 0.90 -18.11 -4.05
CA GLY A 127 0.80 -17.88 -2.61
C GLY A 127 2.06 -17.33 -1.97
N LYS A 128 3.00 -16.78 -2.75
CA LYS A 128 4.20 -16.14 -2.24
C LYS A 128 4.02 -14.63 -2.16
N ILE A 129 4.44 -14.05 -1.01
CA ILE A 129 4.34 -12.63 -0.74
C ILE A 129 5.32 -11.81 -1.58
#